data_1f4d1db7577bf33a1431c060d45b8dcd
#
_entry.id   1f4d1db7577bf33a1431c060d45b8dcd
#
_cell.length_a   1.000
_cell.length_b   1.000
_cell.length_c   1.000
_cell.angle_alpha   90.00
_cell.angle_beta   90.00
_cell.angle_gamma   90.00
#
_symmetry.space_group_name_H-M   'P 1'
#
loop_
_entity.id
_entity.type
_entity.pdbx_description
1 polymer ?
#
loop_
_entity_poly.entity_id
_entity_poly.type
_entity_poly.pdbx_seq_one_letter_code
_entity_poly.pdbx_strand_id
1 'polypeptide(L)'
;MTTLGTPATLLAALLSVAIVAVAAPLKTDLAKSTVAAQFKQMNVPVEAKFRRFQAQIDYDAAKPEASKATVEIDTASLDVGEAEMNREVAKKEWFNAAQYPKATFVSSSIKPAGGGKLTVAGKLSIKGKSSDVSFPMTVKTDGGKQVFEGALPIRRLAYNIGEGEWKDTSIVADEVIIKFRVIAGQ
;
A
#
# COMPACT_ATOMS: atom_id res chain seq x y z
N MET A 1 -2.42 74.03 37.08
CA MET A 1 -3.21 73.29 36.10
C MET A 1 -2.31 72.22 35.58
N THR A 2 -2.48 71.04 36.12
CA THR A 2 -1.59 69.85 35.82
C THR A 2 -2.39 68.84 35.01
N THR A 3 -1.98 68.58 33.77
CA THR A 3 -2.60 67.58 32.89
C THR A 3 -1.85 66.27 33.05
N LEU A 4 -2.52 65.23 33.58
CA LEU A 4 -2.03 63.85 33.60
C LEU A 4 -2.21 63.21 32.19
N GLY A 5 -1.10 62.79 31.60
CA GLY A 5 -1.12 61.94 30.42
C GLY A 5 -1.22 60.46 30.79
N THR A 6 -2.21 59.78 30.25
CA THR A 6 -2.42 58.33 30.36
C THR A 6 -1.48 57.56 29.41
N PRO A 7 -0.77 56.50 29.85
CA PRO A 7 0.02 55.68 28.92
C PRO A 7 -0.90 54.68 28.22
N ALA A 8 -0.88 54.69 26.89
CA ALA A 8 -1.51 53.68 26.06
C ALA A 8 -0.65 52.40 26.03
N THR A 9 -1.17 51.34 26.62
CA THR A 9 -0.56 50.00 26.60
C THR A 9 -0.85 49.33 25.25
N LEU A 10 0.15 49.23 24.38
CA LEU A 10 0.09 48.44 23.15
C LEU A 10 0.18 46.93 23.51
N LEU A 11 -0.92 46.23 23.32
CA LEU A 11 -0.98 44.76 23.45
C LEU A 11 -0.53 44.16 22.10
N ALA A 12 0.71 43.70 22.03
CA ALA A 12 1.24 42.95 20.86
C ALA A 12 0.71 41.51 20.89
N ALA A 13 -0.25 41.20 20.05
CA ALA A 13 -0.73 39.82 19.82
C ALA A 13 0.30 39.06 19.00
N LEU A 14 1.04 38.15 19.63
CA LEU A 14 1.90 37.18 18.96
C LEU A 14 1.02 36.12 18.31
N LEU A 15 0.83 36.18 16.97
CA LEU A 15 0.27 35.10 16.18
C LEU A 15 1.33 33.99 16.07
N SER A 16 1.16 32.91 16.84
CA SER A 16 1.94 31.68 16.67
C SER A 16 1.45 30.96 15.41
N VAL A 17 2.18 31.05 14.32
CA VAL A 17 1.98 30.22 13.15
C VAL A 17 2.51 28.82 13.48
N ALA A 18 1.61 27.87 13.72
CA ALA A 18 1.95 26.46 13.86
C ALA A 18 2.42 25.94 12.49
N ILE A 19 3.71 25.75 12.31
CA ILE A 19 4.27 25.07 11.15
C ILE A 19 3.89 23.59 11.28
N VAL A 20 2.94 23.13 10.46
CA VAL A 20 2.64 21.71 10.31
C VAL A 20 3.83 21.10 9.57
N ALA A 21 4.70 20.43 10.30
CA ALA A 21 5.77 19.64 9.70
C ALA A 21 5.12 18.47 8.92
N VAL A 22 5.11 18.53 7.62
CA VAL A 22 4.77 17.38 6.76
C VAL A 22 5.95 16.43 6.83
N ALA A 23 5.73 15.20 7.29
CA ALA A 23 6.77 14.19 7.27
C ALA A 23 7.26 13.98 5.83
N ALA A 24 8.59 13.97 5.65
CA ALA A 24 9.15 13.68 4.33
C ALA A 24 8.85 12.22 3.93
N PRO A 25 8.57 11.94 2.64
CA PRO A 25 8.33 10.59 2.18
C PRO A 25 9.50 9.66 2.52
N LEU A 26 9.18 8.48 3.02
CA LEU A 26 10.20 7.47 3.31
C LEU A 26 10.70 6.86 1.99
N LYS A 27 12.01 6.68 1.88
CA LYS A 27 12.62 5.99 0.74
C LYS A 27 12.50 4.49 0.92
N THR A 28 11.83 3.82 -0.01
CA THR A 28 11.66 2.36 0.02
C THR A 28 12.94 1.65 -0.40
N ASP A 29 13.38 0.69 0.40
CA ASP A 29 14.46 -0.25 0.08
C ASP A 29 13.88 -1.43 -0.71
N LEU A 30 13.79 -1.27 -2.03
CA LEU A 30 13.18 -2.26 -2.91
C LEU A 30 13.91 -3.61 -2.91
N ALA A 31 15.23 -3.62 -2.69
CA ALA A 31 16.03 -4.85 -2.66
C ALA A 31 15.69 -5.73 -1.45
N LYS A 32 15.21 -5.13 -0.36
CA LYS A 32 14.83 -5.81 0.88
C LYS A 32 13.33 -5.90 1.11
N SER A 33 12.55 -5.37 0.16
CA SER A 33 11.09 -5.37 0.22
C SER A 33 10.51 -6.44 -0.70
N THR A 34 9.36 -6.98 -0.34
CA THR A 34 8.68 -8.03 -1.11
C THR A 34 7.18 -7.75 -1.19
N VAL A 35 6.61 -8.04 -2.38
CA VAL A 35 5.17 -8.15 -2.58
C VAL A 35 4.92 -9.47 -3.29
N ALA A 36 4.05 -10.30 -2.75
CA ALA A 36 3.76 -11.63 -3.27
C ALA A 36 2.25 -11.91 -3.26
N ALA A 37 1.81 -12.71 -4.22
CA ALA A 37 0.48 -13.29 -4.26
C ALA A 37 0.56 -14.75 -3.82
N GLN A 38 -0.24 -15.14 -2.82
CA GLN A 38 -0.41 -16.52 -2.42
C GLN A 38 -1.81 -16.99 -2.83
N PHE A 39 -1.89 -18.12 -3.50
CA PHE A 39 -3.14 -18.73 -3.95
C PHE A 39 -3.02 -20.26 -3.98
N LYS A 40 -4.11 -20.96 -4.28
CA LYS A 40 -4.08 -22.40 -4.50
C LYS A 40 -4.34 -22.69 -5.98
N GLN A 41 -3.52 -23.60 -6.53
CA GLN A 41 -3.74 -24.19 -7.85
C GLN A 41 -3.94 -25.71 -7.64
N MET A 42 -5.10 -26.21 -8.03
CA MET A 42 -5.51 -27.61 -7.76
C MET A 42 -5.28 -28.01 -6.29
N ASN A 43 -5.68 -27.13 -5.36
CA ASN A 43 -5.48 -27.22 -3.92
C ASN A 43 -4.01 -27.18 -3.42
N VAL A 44 -3.04 -27.02 -4.30
CA VAL A 44 -1.62 -26.87 -3.94
C VAL A 44 -1.33 -25.39 -3.70
N PRO A 45 -0.76 -24.99 -2.54
CA PRO A 45 -0.36 -23.61 -2.30
C PRO A 45 0.75 -23.17 -3.27
N VAL A 46 0.58 -22.02 -3.87
CA VAL A 46 1.54 -21.36 -4.77
C VAL A 46 1.82 -19.97 -4.23
N GLU A 47 3.07 -19.55 -4.25
CA GLU A 47 3.49 -18.18 -3.99
C GLU A 47 4.19 -17.62 -5.23
N ALA A 48 3.70 -16.49 -5.73
CA ALA A 48 4.28 -15.76 -6.86
C ALA A 48 4.69 -14.37 -6.40
N LYS A 49 5.85 -13.87 -6.83
CA LYS A 49 6.40 -12.58 -6.38
C LYS A 49 6.36 -11.56 -7.50
N PHE A 50 5.93 -10.34 -7.16
CA PHE A 50 6.09 -9.22 -8.07
C PHE A 50 7.53 -8.69 -7.97
N ARG A 51 8.26 -8.76 -9.08
CA ARG A 51 9.66 -8.37 -9.15
C ARG A 51 9.85 -6.85 -9.27
N ARG A 52 8.85 -6.14 -9.73
CA ARG A 52 8.89 -4.68 -9.90
C ARG A 52 7.66 -4.04 -9.28
N PHE A 53 7.91 -3.18 -8.31
CA PHE A 53 6.90 -2.35 -7.66
C PHE A 53 7.55 -1.07 -7.13
N GLN A 54 6.72 -0.09 -6.80
CA GLN A 54 7.13 1.14 -6.12
C GLN A 54 6.18 1.37 -4.94
N ALA A 55 6.69 1.90 -3.85
CA ALA A 55 5.89 2.29 -2.70
C ALA A 55 6.34 3.67 -2.23
N GLN A 56 5.41 4.59 -2.15
CA GLN A 56 5.57 5.91 -1.55
C GLN A 56 4.81 5.89 -0.22
N ILE A 57 5.52 6.09 0.88
CA ILE A 57 4.97 5.99 2.22
C ILE A 57 5.37 7.24 3.00
N ASP A 58 4.36 8.05 3.34
CA ASP A 58 4.48 9.16 4.27
C ASP A 58 3.97 8.66 5.61
N TYR A 59 4.86 8.25 6.49
CA TYR A 59 4.50 7.66 7.78
C TYR A 59 4.93 8.56 8.94
N ASP A 60 3.97 8.93 9.76
CA ASP A 60 4.17 9.60 11.05
C ASP A 60 3.82 8.64 12.18
N ALA A 61 4.83 8.16 12.92
CA ALA A 61 4.62 7.24 14.03
C ALA A 61 3.87 7.89 15.22
N ALA A 62 3.94 9.22 15.37
CA ALA A 62 3.24 9.97 16.40
C ALA A 62 1.77 10.26 16.01
N LYS A 63 1.49 10.32 14.71
CA LYS A 63 0.15 10.61 14.14
C LYS A 63 -0.14 9.70 12.95
N PRO A 64 -0.33 8.39 13.16
CA PRO A 64 -0.55 7.44 12.07
C PRO A 64 -1.72 7.79 11.16
N GLU A 65 -2.73 8.51 11.67
CA GLU A 65 -3.90 8.96 10.90
C GLU A 65 -3.55 10.03 9.84
N ALA A 66 -2.42 10.73 10.01
CA ALA A 66 -1.90 11.68 9.01
C ALA A 66 -1.08 10.97 7.91
N SER A 67 -0.77 9.69 8.11
CA SER A 67 0.04 8.90 7.19
C SER A 67 -0.69 8.58 5.89
N LYS A 68 0.09 8.42 4.81
CA LYS A 68 -0.42 8.05 3.47
C LYS A 68 0.49 6.99 2.86
N ALA A 69 -0.10 6.13 2.04
CA ALA A 69 0.64 5.13 1.28
C ALA A 69 0.07 5.01 -0.13
N THR A 70 0.95 4.99 -1.12
CA THR A 70 0.63 4.66 -2.51
C THR A 70 1.58 3.57 -2.96
N VAL A 71 1.02 2.49 -3.53
CA VAL A 71 1.80 1.37 -4.06
C VAL A 71 1.42 1.17 -5.52
N GLU A 72 2.41 1.07 -6.38
CA GLU A 72 2.25 0.70 -7.78
C GLU A 72 3.02 -0.60 -8.06
N ILE A 73 2.36 -1.55 -8.70
CA ILE A 73 2.93 -2.86 -9.04
C ILE A 73 2.90 -3.02 -10.56
N ASP A 74 4.02 -3.36 -11.15
CA ASP A 74 4.09 -3.76 -12.55
C ASP A 74 3.46 -5.15 -12.71
N THR A 75 2.33 -5.24 -13.40
CA THR A 75 1.56 -6.49 -13.54
C THR A 75 2.28 -7.54 -14.37
N ALA A 76 3.17 -7.14 -15.30
CA ALA A 76 4.00 -8.06 -16.07
C ALA A 76 5.19 -8.61 -15.28
N SER A 77 5.38 -8.18 -14.04
CA SER A 77 6.51 -8.59 -13.19
C SER A 77 6.20 -9.76 -12.26
N LEU A 78 4.98 -10.32 -12.31
CA LEU A 78 4.63 -11.49 -11.52
C LEU A 78 5.48 -12.68 -11.94
N ASP A 79 6.17 -13.28 -11.00
CA ASP A 79 7.01 -14.44 -11.21
C ASP A 79 6.46 -15.63 -10.42
N VAL A 80 5.94 -16.60 -11.14
CA VAL A 80 5.40 -17.86 -10.62
C VAL A 80 6.42 -19.01 -10.68
N GLY A 81 7.69 -18.69 -11.00
CA GLY A 81 8.80 -19.66 -11.03
C GLY A 81 9.14 -20.21 -12.43
N GLU A 82 8.23 -20.11 -13.39
CA GLU A 82 8.42 -20.64 -14.75
C GLU A 82 8.16 -19.56 -15.82
N ALA A 83 9.09 -19.43 -16.77
CA ALA A 83 9.04 -18.36 -17.78
C ALA A 83 7.79 -18.43 -18.67
N GLU A 84 7.28 -19.64 -18.97
CA GLU A 84 6.07 -19.81 -19.75
C GLU A 84 4.83 -19.34 -18.98
N MET A 85 4.72 -19.72 -17.71
CA MET A 85 3.62 -19.29 -16.84
C MET A 85 3.68 -17.78 -16.58
N ASN A 86 4.88 -17.21 -16.48
CA ASN A 86 5.04 -15.75 -16.35
C ASN A 86 4.51 -15.01 -17.59
N ARG A 87 4.68 -15.59 -18.80
CA ARG A 87 4.08 -15.05 -20.02
C ARG A 87 2.56 -15.22 -20.04
N GLU A 88 2.08 -16.36 -19.55
CA GLU A 88 0.64 -16.66 -19.49
C GLU A 88 -0.11 -15.66 -18.61
N VAL A 89 0.37 -15.41 -17.39
CA VAL A 89 -0.29 -14.49 -16.46
C VAL A 89 -0.28 -13.03 -16.93
N ALA A 90 0.57 -12.66 -17.89
CA ALA A 90 0.56 -11.34 -18.51
C ALA A 90 -0.49 -11.17 -19.62
N LYS A 91 -1.08 -12.28 -20.13
CA LYS A 91 -2.07 -12.25 -21.22
C LYS A 91 -3.42 -11.67 -20.80
N LYS A 92 -4.30 -11.52 -21.81
CA LYS A 92 -5.62 -10.88 -21.69
C LYS A 92 -6.52 -11.58 -20.66
N GLU A 93 -6.49 -12.88 -20.57
CA GLU A 93 -7.31 -13.69 -19.65
C GLU A 93 -6.91 -13.46 -18.19
N TRP A 94 -5.66 -13.04 -17.96
CA TRP A 94 -5.10 -12.74 -16.64
C TRP A 94 -4.96 -11.24 -16.42
N PHE A 95 -3.76 -10.73 -16.26
CA PHE A 95 -3.56 -9.31 -15.97
C PHE A 95 -3.81 -8.38 -17.15
N ASN A 96 -3.73 -8.90 -18.40
CA ASN A 96 -3.75 -8.08 -19.61
C ASN A 96 -2.73 -6.91 -19.49
N ALA A 97 -1.50 -7.28 -19.17
CA ALA A 97 -0.46 -6.33 -18.79
C ALA A 97 -0.14 -5.29 -19.89
N ALA A 98 -0.40 -5.64 -21.17
CA ALA A 98 -0.24 -4.72 -22.29
C ALA A 98 -1.22 -3.52 -22.20
N GLN A 99 -2.44 -3.74 -21.72
CA GLN A 99 -3.47 -2.70 -21.54
C GLN A 99 -3.47 -2.13 -20.12
N TYR A 100 -3.16 -2.94 -19.14
CA TYR A 100 -3.17 -2.58 -17.71
C TYR A 100 -1.81 -2.87 -17.08
N PRO A 101 -0.76 -2.10 -17.41
CA PRO A 101 0.60 -2.38 -16.98
C PRO A 101 0.80 -2.25 -15.47
N LYS A 102 -0.12 -1.57 -14.78
CA LYS A 102 -0.02 -1.32 -13.35
C LYS A 102 -1.26 -1.77 -12.58
N ALA A 103 -1.04 -2.36 -11.41
CA ALA A 103 -2.00 -2.43 -10.34
C ALA A 103 -1.61 -1.38 -9.28
N THR A 104 -2.60 -0.74 -8.65
CA THR A 104 -2.35 0.37 -7.72
C THR A 104 -3.15 0.22 -6.44
N PHE A 105 -2.54 0.59 -5.33
CA PHE A 105 -3.22 0.81 -4.06
C PHE A 105 -2.98 2.23 -3.58
N VAL A 106 -4.04 2.91 -3.17
CA VAL A 106 -3.98 4.24 -2.56
C VAL A 106 -4.73 4.21 -1.23
N SER A 107 -4.03 4.50 -0.14
CA SER A 107 -4.66 4.55 1.18
C SER A 107 -5.65 5.71 1.28
N SER A 108 -6.79 5.46 1.88
CA SER A 108 -7.76 6.49 2.28
C SER A 108 -7.73 6.76 3.78
N SER A 109 -7.26 5.79 4.57
CA SER A 109 -7.17 5.91 6.02
C SER A 109 -6.17 4.91 6.58
N ILE A 110 -5.39 5.34 7.56
CA ILE A 110 -4.47 4.51 8.34
C ILE A 110 -4.76 4.81 9.81
N LYS A 111 -5.23 3.80 10.57
CA LYS A 111 -5.67 3.99 11.95
C LYS A 111 -4.93 3.05 12.90
N PRO A 112 -4.51 3.51 14.08
CA PRO A 112 -3.96 2.64 15.12
C PRO A 112 -4.98 1.57 15.54
N ALA A 113 -4.48 0.33 15.71
CA ALA A 113 -5.26 -0.80 16.22
C ALA A 113 -4.65 -1.40 17.51
N GLY A 114 -3.70 -0.68 18.13
CA GLY A 114 -2.99 -1.08 19.34
C GLY A 114 -1.84 -2.07 19.09
N GLY A 115 -0.84 -2.10 19.97
CA GLY A 115 0.26 -3.06 19.93
C GLY A 115 1.14 -3.00 18.67
N GLY A 116 1.36 -1.81 18.07
CA GLY A 116 2.11 -1.67 16.82
C GLY A 116 1.36 -2.13 15.58
N LYS A 117 0.05 -2.39 15.71
CA LYS A 117 -0.83 -2.74 14.60
C LYS A 117 -1.57 -1.53 14.09
N LEU A 118 -1.81 -1.50 12.79
CA LEU A 118 -2.60 -0.49 12.10
C LEU A 118 -3.71 -1.19 11.31
N THR A 119 -4.85 -0.53 11.15
CA THR A 119 -5.85 -0.86 10.14
C THR A 119 -5.69 0.11 8.99
N VAL A 120 -5.40 -0.40 7.81
CA VAL A 120 -5.24 0.37 6.58
C VAL A 120 -6.46 0.15 5.71
N ALA A 121 -7.12 1.23 5.30
CA ALA A 121 -8.16 1.19 4.29
C ALA A 121 -7.73 1.99 3.06
N GLY A 122 -8.22 1.62 1.90
CA GLY A 122 -7.87 2.29 0.66
C GLY A 122 -8.55 1.68 -0.56
N LYS A 123 -8.19 2.21 -1.72
CA LYS A 123 -8.68 1.75 -3.02
C LYS A 123 -7.61 0.91 -3.71
N LEU A 124 -7.97 -0.34 -4.03
CA LEU A 124 -7.16 -1.25 -4.83
C LEU A 124 -7.72 -1.29 -6.25
N SER A 125 -6.87 -1.04 -7.23
CA SER A 125 -7.23 -1.06 -8.65
C SER A 125 -6.35 -2.07 -9.39
N ILE A 126 -6.98 -3.04 -10.05
CA ILE A 126 -6.33 -4.09 -10.85
C ILE A 126 -7.13 -4.27 -12.13
N LYS A 127 -6.45 -4.35 -13.28
CA LYS A 127 -7.07 -4.61 -14.60
C LYS A 127 -8.32 -3.76 -14.86
N GLY A 128 -8.24 -2.44 -14.54
CA GLY A 128 -9.33 -1.49 -14.73
C GLY A 128 -10.51 -1.62 -13.75
N LYS A 129 -10.47 -2.56 -12.80
CA LYS A 129 -11.47 -2.69 -11.72
C LYS A 129 -10.91 -2.12 -10.43
N SER A 130 -11.74 -1.39 -9.69
CA SER A 130 -11.38 -0.80 -8.40
C SER A 130 -12.33 -1.23 -7.31
N SER A 131 -11.80 -1.54 -6.13
CA SER A 131 -12.56 -1.88 -4.94
C SER A 131 -11.98 -1.21 -3.71
N ASP A 132 -12.83 -0.86 -2.77
CA ASP A 132 -12.38 -0.43 -1.45
C ASP A 132 -11.99 -1.67 -0.64
N VAL A 133 -10.83 -1.61 -0.04
CA VAL A 133 -10.25 -2.72 0.74
C VAL A 133 -9.81 -2.23 2.11
N SER A 134 -9.78 -3.14 3.08
CA SER A 134 -9.25 -2.86 4.42
C SER A 134 -8.51 -4.08 4.93
N PHE A 135 -7.34 -3.87 5.53
CA PHE A 135 -6.49 -4.95 6.03
C PHE A 135 -5.67 -4.51 7.25
N PRO A 136 -5.27 -5.47 8.10
CA PRO A 136 -4.34 -5.22 9.18
C PRO A 136 -2.90 -5.12 8.65
N MET A 137 -2.13 -4.21 9.23
CA MET A 137 -0.70 -4.02 8.97
C MET A 137 0.04 -3.87 10.29
N THR A 138 1.25 -4.38 10.37
CA THR A 138 2.17 -4.11 11.49
C THR A 138 3.28 -3.18 11.02
N VAL A 139 3.74 -2.31 11.93
CA VAL A 139 4.90 -1.46 11.72
C VAL A 139 5.89 -1.70 12.85
N LYS A 140 7.14 -1.96 12.48
CA LYS A 140 8.26 -2.14 13.42
C LYS A 140 9.42 -1.27 12.98
N THR A 141 10.17 -0.77 13.94
CA THR A 141 11.44 -0.10 13.65
C THR A 141 12.58 -1.12 13.76
N ASP A 142 13.37 -1.24 12.71
CA ASP A 142 14.54 -2.11 12.64
C ASP A 142 15.70 -1.36 11.97
N GLY A 143 16.82 -1.22 12.69
CA GLY A 143 18.01 -0.53 12.19
C GLY A 143 17.75 0.92 11.72
N GLY A 144 16.82 1.63 12.37
CA GLY A 144 16.44 3.01 12.00
C GLY A 144 15.49 3.10 10.80
N LYS A 145 15.11 1.96 10.20
CA LYS A 145 14.11 1.88 9.14
C LYS A 145 12.78 1.38 9.68
N GLN A 146 11.70 1.74 9.00
CA GLN A 146 10.36 1.20 9.25
C GLN A 146 10.15 -0.05 8.41
N VAL A 147 9.64 -1.10 9.02
CA VAL A 147 9.25 -2.35 8.38
C VAL A 147 7.74 -2.48 8.45
N PHE A 148 7.08 -2.41 7.29
CA PHE A 148 5.64 -2.53 7.13
C PHE A 148 5.31 -3.93 6.64
N GLU A 149 4.49 -4.69 7.37
CA GLU A 149 4.12 -6.05 7.02
C GLU A 149 2.61 -6.23 7.10
N GLY A 150 2.03 -6.88 6.10
CA GLY A 150 0.60 -7.13 6.08
C GLY A 150 0.19 -8.19 5.05
N ALA A 151 -1.10 -8.54 5.13
CA ALA A 151 -1.74 -9.46 4.22
C ALA A 151 -3.12 -8.93 3.85
N LEU A 152 -3.41 -8.88 2.56
CA LEU A 152 -4.68 -8.45 2.01
C LEU A 152 -5.31 -9.61 1.22
N PRO A 153 -6.36 -10.25 1.74
CA PRO A 153 -7.14 -11.22 0.97
C PRO A 153 -7.99 -10.49 -0.07
N ILE A 154 -7.97 -10.98 -1.30
CA ILE A 154 -8.80 -10.51 -2.41
C ILE A 154 -9.45 -11.70 -3.12
N ARG A 155 -10.48 -11.42 -3.93
CA ARG A 155 -11.04 -12.36 -4.88
C ARG A 155 -10.60 -11.97 -6.28
N ARG A 156 -9.82 -12.83 -6.93
CA ARG A 156 -9.24 -12.54 -8.26
C ARG A 156 -10.30 -12.29 -9.33
N LEU A 157 -11.41 -13.01 -9.26
CA LEU A 157 -12.50 -12.87 -10.24
C LEU A 157 -13.22 -11.52 -10.14
N ALA A 158 -13.20 -10.85 -8.97
CA ALA A 158 -13.73 -9.50 -8.83
C ALA A 158 -12.94 -8.46 -9.65
N TYR A 159 -11.69 -8.78 -10.02
CA TYR A 159 -10.84 -7.95 -10.86
C TYR A 159 -10.66 -8.51 -12.28
N ASN A 160 -11.50 -9.47 -12.69
CA ASN A 160 -11.39 -10.15 -13.98
C ASN A 160 -10.02 -10.83 -14.21
N ILE A 161 -9.36 -11.31 -13.15
CA ILE A 161 -8.12 -12.07 -13.23
C ILE A 161 -8.45 -13.55 -13.38
N GLY A 162 -8.07 -14.16 -14.51
CA GLY A 162 -8.40 -15.53 -14.87
C GLY A 162 -9.80 -15.62 -15.48
N GLU A 163 -9.94 -15.13 -16.70
CA GLU A 163 -11.17 -15.19 -17.50
C GLU A 163 -11.20 -16.47 -18.36
N GLY A 164 -12.34 -16.72 -19.04
CA GLY A 164 -12.53 -17.91 -19.86
C GLY A 164 -12.48 -19.18 -19.02
N GLU A 165 -11.67 -20.16 -19.42
CA GLU A 165 -11.47 -21.43 -18.72
C GLU A 165 -10.88 -21.26 -17.31
N TRP A 166 -10.10 -20.21 -17.09
CA TRP A 166 -9.50 -19.89 -15.80
C TRP A 166 -10.50 -19.38 -14.73
N LYS A 167 -11.79 -19.22 -15.09
CA LYS A 167 -12.85 -18.95 -14.11
C LYS A 167 -13.14 -20.16 -13.22
N ASP A 168 -12.74 -21.35 -13.64
CA ASP A 168 -12.90 -22.55 -12.81
C ASP A 168 -12.03 -22.44 -11.55
N THR A 169 -12.70 -22.27 -10.42
CA THR A 169 -12.03 -22.12 -9.12
C THR A 169 -11.49 -23.43 -8.55
N SER A 170 -11.79 -24.56 -9.18
CA SER A 170 -11.17 -25.85 -8.84
C SER A 170 -9.75 -25.94 -9.40
N ILE A 171 -9.46 -25.27 -10.52
CA ILE A 171 -8.13 -25.18 -11.12
C ILE A 171 -7.29 -24.12 -10.38
N VAL A 172 -7.78 -22.87 -10.30
CA VAL A 172 -7.13 -21.79 -9.57
C VAL A 172 -8.13 -21.14 -8.63
N ALA A 173 -7.89 -21.21 -7.32
CA ALA A 173 -8.79 -20.66 -6.32
C ALA A 173 -9.08 -19.18 -6.57
N ASP A 174 -10.32 -18.74 -6.25
CA ASP A 174 -10.72 -17.34 -6.36
C ASP A 174 -10.03 -16.47 -5.31
N GLU A 175 -9.81 -17.01 -4.11
CA GLU A 175 -9.11 -16.30 -3.04
C GLU A 175 -7.61 -16.22 -3.33
N VAL A 176 -7.07 -15.00 -3.27
CA VAL A 176 -5.65 -14.69 -3.36
C VAL A 176 -5.28 -13.80 -2.18
N ILE A 177 -4.20 -14.13 -1.49
CA ILE A 177 -3.67 -13.32 -0.39
C ILE A 177 -2.47 -12.53 -0.89
N ILE A 178 -2.59 -11.21 -0.97
CA ILE A 178 -1.46 -10.35 -1.27
C ILE A 178 -0.68 -10.12 0.02
N LYS A 179 0.51 -10.69 0.12
CA LYS A 179 1.43 -10.49 1.25
C LYS A 179 2.49 -9.47 0.87
N PHE A 180 2.82 -8.61 1.82
CA PHE A 180 3.87 -7.64 1.60
C PHE A 180 4.74 -7.46 2.85
N ARG A 181 6.00 -7.18 2.60
CA ARG A 181 6.97 -6.68 3.56
C ARG A 181 7.74 -5.55 2.88
N VAL A 182 7.49 -4.32 3.32
CA VAL A 182 8.12 -3.12 2.77
C VAL A 182 9.01 -2.49 3.82
N ILE A 183 10.26 -2.23 3.46
CA ILE A 183 11.24 -1.56 4.30
C ILE A 183 11.46 -0.18 3.74
N ALA A 184 11.28 0.84 4.58
CA ALA A 184 11.46 2.22 4.19
C ALA A 184 12.13 3.04 5.30
N GLY A 185 12.91 4.03 4.90
CA GLY A 185 13.63 4.92 5.82
C GLY A 185 13.93 6.26 5.15
N GLN A 186 14.49 7.18 5.93
CA GLN A 186 14.94 8.49 5.42
C GLN A 186 16.20 8.35 4.57
#